data_9d01f04f3a206807c4922540266574a0
#
_entry.id   9d01f04f3a206807c4922540266574a0
#
_cell.length_a   1.000
_cell.length_b   1.000
_cell.length_c   1.000
_cell.angle_alpha   90.00
_cell.angle_beta   90.00
_cell.angle_gamma   90.00
#
_symmetry.space_group_name_H-M   'P 1'
#
loop_
_entity.id
_entity.type
_entity.pdbx_description
1 polymer ?
#
loop_
_entity_poly.entity_id
_entity_poly.type
_entity_poly.pdbx_seq_one_letter_code
_entity_poly.pdbx_strand_id
1 'polypeptide(L)'
;MLRRFFLCGAAAVLSGCDKLGTTASSNAPSFRAVDITGAEYARQLDLVDQNGQPRTLADFKGKVTVVYFGYTQCPDVCPTTMSELAQIKKSLGKEGDRLQAVFVTIDPERDTAAVLKAYMAGFDPSFVALRGTVAQVTAAAKEFKVFFAKAPGASDGSYTMDHTAGSFVFDAQGRVRLFVRYGAGIEPLTADLKTLLGSS
;
A
#
# COMPACT_ATOMS: atom_id res chain seq x y z
N MET A 1 -51.26 59.19 52.39
CA MET A 1 -49.91 58.89 51.90
C MET A 1 -49.80 57.47 51.58
N LEU A 2 -49.87 57.12 50.26
CA LEU A 2 -50.05 55.75 49.81
C LEU A 2 -48.79 55.30 49.04
N ARG A 3 -48.05 54.36 49.62
CA ARG A 3 -46.85 53.74 48.97
C ARG A 3 -47.33 52.54 48.17
N ARG A 4 -47.23 52.65 46.85
CA ARG A 4 -47.42 51.53 45.92
C ARG A 4 -46.09 50.82 45.70
N PHE A 5 -46.01 49.54 46.04
CA PHE A 5 -44.92 48.63 45.67
C PHE A 5 -45.22 48.04 44.32
N PHE A 6 -44.32 48.24 43.37
CA PHE A 6 -44.28 47.55 42.10
C PHE A 6 -43.40 46.30 42.25
N LEU A 7 -43.98 45.12 42.10
CA LEU A 7 -43.19 43.89 41.92
C LEU A 7 -42.82 43.77 40.42
N CYS A 8 -41.55 43.79 40.15
CA CYS A 8 -41.00 43.37 38.86
C CYS A 8 -40.75 41.86 38.88
N GLY A 9 -41.55 41.12 38.11
CA GLY A 9 -41.28 39.70 37.84
C GLY A 9 -40.15 39.55 36.80
N ALA A 10 -39.07 38.90 37.19
CA ALA A 10 -38.01 38.52 36.28
C ALA A 10 -38.34 37.19 35.61
N ALA A 11 -38.64 37.21 34.31
CA ALA A 11 -38.77 36.01 33.48
C ALA A 11 -37.39 35.54 33.06
N ALA A 12 -36.93 34.41 33.60
CA ALA A 12 -35.73 33.72 33.15
C ALA A 12 -35.99 32.98 31.87
N VAL A 13 -35.42 33.45 30.76
CA VAL A 13 -35.40 32.77 29.48
C VAL A 13 -34.27 31.77 29.51
N LEU A 14 -34.55 30.47 29.65
CA LEU A 14 -33.61 29.35 29.48
C LEU A 14 -33.39 29.14 27.99
N SER A 15 -32.31 29.69 27.44
CA SER A 15 -31.81 29.39 26.12
C SER A 15 -31.16 28.01 26.14
N GLY A 16 -31.90 26.99 25.75
CA GLY A 16 -31.37 25.66 25.48
C GLY A 16 -30.43 25.71 24.26
N CYS A 17 -29.12 25.52 24.48
CA CYS A 17 -28.18 25.23 23.40
C CYS A 17 -28.39 23.79 22.94
N ASP A 18 -29.24 23.59 21.95
CA ASP A 18 -29.23 22.37 21.15
C ASP A 18 -27.90 22.29 20.39
N LYS A 19 -26.95 21.52 20.96
CA LYS A 19 -25.82 21.01 20.20
C LYS A 19 -26.40 19.99 19.20
N LEU A 20 -26.78 20.47 18.02
CA LEU A 20 -26.88 19.59 16.86
C LEU A 20 -25.46 18.99 16.62
N GLY A 21 -25.25 17.82 17.18
CA GLY A 21 -24.15 16.95 16.81
C GLY A 21 -24.37 16.53 15.37
N THR A 22 -23.79 17.27 14.44
CA THR A 22 -23.63 16.82 13.06
C THR A 22 -22.69 15.60 13.12
N THR A 23 -23.25 14.42 13.26
CA THR A 23 -22.53 13.18 12.92
C THR A 23 -22.25 13.25 11.43
N ALA A 24 -21.09 13.78 11.07
CA ALA A 24 -20.55 13.60 9.74
C ALA A 24 -20.41 12.08 9.57
N SER A 25 -21.39 11.48 8.91
CA SER A 25 -21.28 10.12 8.40
C SER A 25 -20.10 10.14 7.43
N SER A 26 -18.95 9.70 7.91
CA SER A 26 -17.79 9.53 7.05
C SER A 26 -18.12 8.39 6.09
N ASN A 27 -18.55 8.72 4.88
CA ASN A 27 -18.61 7.80 3.74
C ASN A 27 -17.21 7.37 3.28
N ALA A 28 -16.25 7.34 4.18
CA ALA A 28 -14.93 6.81 3.89
C ALA A 28 -15.07 5.29 3.64
N PRO A 29 -14.52 4.78 2.54
CA PRO A 29 -14.55 3.36 2.27
C PRO A 29 -13.90 2.60 3.43
N SER A 30 -14.57 1.55 3.89
CA SER A 30 -14.02 0.64 4.90
C SER A 30 -13.16 -0.39 4.21
N PHE A 31 -11.88 -0.44 4.56
CA PHE A 31 -10.92 -1.42 4.07
C PHE A 31 -10.73 -2.56 5.08
N ARG A 32 -10.34 -3.73 4.58
CA ARG A 32 -9.97 -4.91 5.39
C ARG A 32 -8.49 -4.91 5.74
N ALA A 33 -7.68 -4.37 4.86
CA ALA A 33 -6.27 -4.07 5.12
C ALA A 33 -6.12 -2.86 6.05
N VAL A 34 -4.90 -2.63 6.53
CA VAL A 34 -4.59 -1.46 7.37
C VAL A 34 -4.65 -0.20 6.52
N ASP A 35 -5.58 0.69 6.81
CA ASP A 35 -5.66 2.00 6.18
C ASP A 35 -4.53 2.89 6.69
N ILE A 36 -3.65 3.29 5.77
CA ILE A 36 -2.51 4.19 6.01
C ILE A 36 -2.63 5.48 5.19
N THR A 37 -3.85 5.84 4.81
CA THR A 37 -4.12 7.07 4.05
C THR A 37 -3.57 8.28 4.78
N GLY A 38 -2.81 9.11 4.08
CA GLY A 38 -2.16 10.30 4.66
C GLY A 38 -0.81 10.02 5.33
N ALA A 39 -0.29 8.79 5.28
CA ALA A 39 1.04 8.48 5.79
C ALA A 39 2.11 9.35 5.13
N GLU A 40 3.09 9.79 5.92
CA GLU A 40 4.19 10.65 5.47
C GLU A 40 5.42 9.87 4.99
N TYR A 41 5.25 8.61 4.65
CA TYR A 41 6.23 7.68 4.09
C TYR A 41 5.65 6.98 2.87
N ALA A 42 6.46 6.15 2.18
CA ALA A 42 6.11 5.49 0.93
C ALA A 42 5.70 6.50 -0.17
N ARG A 43 6.39 7.64 -0.25
CA ARG A 43 6.09 8.72 -1.20
C ARG A 43 7.08 8.79 -2.37
N GLN A 44 8.24 8.17 -2.22
CA GLN A 44 9.32 8.24 -3.19
C GLN A 44 9.85 6.85 -3.53
N LEU A 45 10.05 6.61 -4.80
CA LEU A 45 10.67 5.42 -5.34
C LEU A 45 11.41 5.86 -6.60
N ASP A 46 12.72 5.63 -6.64
CA ASP A 46 13.59 5.98 -7.77
C ASP A 46 14.54 4.81 -8.00
N LEU A 47 14.16 3.92 -8.89
CA LEU A 47 14.87 2.68 -9.22
C LEU A 47 14.81 2.44 -10.74
N VAL A 48 15.42 1.35 -11.22
CA VAL A 48 15.30 0.94 -12.62
C VAL A 48 14.49 -0.37 -12.73
N ASP A 49 13.72 -0.50 -13.79
CA ASP A 49 12.95 -1.72 -14.03
C ASP A 49 13.81 -2.84 -14.64
N GLN A 50 13.23 -4.03 -14.79
CA GLN A 50 13.87 -5.21 -15.38
C GLN A 50 14.26 -5.04 -16.86
N ASN A 51 13.88 -3.94 -17.50
CA ASN A 51 14.28 -3.57 -18.86
C ASN A 51 15.28 -2.40 -18.89
N GLY A 52 15.74 -1.95 -17.71
CA GLY A 52 16.73 -0.86 -17.56
C GLY A 52 16.12 0.54 -17.65
N GLN A 53 14.80 0.68 -17.60
CA GLN A 53 14.13 1.99 -17.64
C GLN A 53 14.03 2.58 -16.23
N PRO A 54 14.40 3.85 -16.01
CA PRO A 54 14.13 4.55 -14.76
C PRO A 54 12.64 4.55 -14.44
N ARG A 55 12.31 4.32 -13.17
CA ARG A 55 10.93 4.29 -12.68
C ARG A 55 10.80 5.01 -11.35
N THR A 56 9.73 5.77 -11.26
CA THR A 56 9.25 6.44 -10.04
C THR A 56 7.81 6.01 -9.75
N LEU A 57 7.27 6.37 -8.59
CA LEU A 57 5.84 6.15 -8.30
C LEU A 57 4.92 6.87 -9.31
N ALA A 58 5.38 7.98 -9.89
CA ALA A 58 4.59 8.75 -10.87
C ALA A 58 4.33 7.96 -12.16
N ASP A 59 5.20 7.03 -12.53
CA ASP A 59 5.07 6.21 -13.74
C ASP A 59 3.90 5.20 -13.64
N PHE A 60 3.40 4.97 -12.45
CA PHE A 60 2.29 4.05 -12.19
C PHE A 60 0.95 4.76 -11.97
N LYS A 61 0.90 6.10 -12.07
CA LYS A 61 -0.37 6.85 -11.98
C LYS A 61 -1.35 6.39 -13.07
N GLY A 62 -2.63 6.45 -12.75
CA GLY A 62 -3.71 5.91 -13.57
C GLY A 62 -4.05 4.45 -13.24
N LYS A 63 -3.23 3.78 -12.44
CA LYS A 63 -3.45 2.40 -11.99
C LYS A 63 -3.45 2.32 -10.46
N VAL A 64 -4.25 1.41 -9.92
CA VAL A 64 -4.07 0.95 -8.54
C VAL A 64 -2.79 0.11 -8.51
N THR A 65 -1.83 0.51 -7.69
CA THR A 65 -0.49 -0.08 -7.70
C THR A 65 -0.22 -0.78 -6.38
N VAL A 66 0.26 -2.02 -6.45
CA VAL A 66 0.69 -2.81 -5.28
C VAL A 66 2.20 -2.94 -5.33
N VAL A 67 2.90 -2.33 -4.36
CA VAL A 67 4.35 -2.39 -4.22
C VAL A 67 4.72 -3.40 -3.14
N TYR A 68 5.54 -4.36 -3.48
CA TYR A 68 6.03 -5.42 -2.59
C TYR A 68 7.55 -5.50 -2.64
N PHE A 69 8.19 -5.53 -1.46
CA PHE A 69 9.63 -5.71 -1.31
C PHE A 69 9.94 -7.18 -1.04
N GLY A 70 10.81 -7.77 -1.86
CA GLY A 70 11.14 -9.19 -1.76
C GLY A 70 12.40 -9.55 -2.54
N TYR A 71 12.67 -10.83 -2.73
CA TYR A 71 13.80 -11.34 -3.52
C TYR A 71 13.42 -12.63 -4.23
N THR A 72 14.08 -12.92 -5.36
CA THR A 72 13.66 -14.04 -6.23
C THR A 72 13.94 -15.42 -5.63
N GLN A 73 14.92 -15.52 -4.74
CA GLN A 73 15.28 -16.79 -4.08
C GLN A 73 14.51 -17.03 -2.76
N CYS A 74 13.48 -16.25 -2.48
CA CYS A 74 12.58 -16.50 -1.36
C CYS A 74 11.80 -17.80 -1.62
N PRO A 75 11.84 -18.77 -0.67
CA PRO A 75 11.27 -20.09 -0.94
C PRO A 75 9.72 -20.12 -0.84
N ASP A 76 9.07 -19.12 -0.25
CA ASP A 76 7.64 -19.19 0.08
C ASP A 76 6.90 -17.85 -0.07
N VAL A 77 7.16 -16.88 0.78
CA VAL A 77 6.34 -15.66 0.94
C VAL A 77 6.28 -14.83 -0.34
N CYS A 78 7.42 -14.64 -1.03
CA CYS A 78 7.49 -13.79 -2.22
C CYS A 78 6.75 -14.40 -3.42
N PRO A 79 6.98 -15.67 -3.82
CA PRO A 79 6.24 -16.25 -4.93
C PRO A 79 4.74 -16.42 -4.62
N THR A 80 4.37 -16.69 -3.35
CA THR A 80 2.97 -16.74 -2.94
C THR A 80 2.30 -15.40 -3.14
N THR A 81 2.89 -14.30 -2.65
CA THR A 81 2.35 -12.94 -2.82
C THR A 81 2.18 -12.57 -4.29
N MET A 82 3.17 -12.85 -5.13
CA MET A 82 3.09 -12.55 -6.57
C MET A 82 2.05 -13.39 -7.29
N SER A 83 1.89 -14.66 -6.91
CA SER A 83 0.85 -15.56 -7.44
C SER A 83 -0.55 -15.09 -7.04
N GLU A 84 -0.75 -14.66 -5.79
CA GLU A 84 -2.03 -14.10 -5.34
C GLU A 84 -2.39 -12.84 -6.13
N LEU A 85 -1.43 -11.93 -6.36
CA LEU A 85 -1.66 -10.72 -7.16
C LEU A 85 -2.01 -11.05 -8.62
N ALA A 86 -1.38 -12.04 -9.22
CA ALA A 86 -1.71 -12.51 -10.57
C ALA A 86 -3.12 -13.10 -10.63
N GLN A 87 -3.51 -13.91 -9.64
CA GLN A 87 -4.86 -14.46 -9.53
C GLN A 87 -5.91 -13.36 -9.36
N ILE A 88 -5.66 -12.38 -8.50
CA ILE A 88 -6.54 -11.22 -8.29
C ILE A 88 -6.69 -10.46 -9.60
N LYS A 89 -5.59 -10.10 -10.26
CA LYS A 89 -5.61 -9.40 -11.55
C LYS A 89 -6.46 -10.14 -12.58
N LYS A 90 -6.28 -11.45 -12.71
CA LYS A 90 -7.07 -12.30 -13.59
C LYS A 90 -8.55 -12.30 -13.23
N SER A 91 -8.88 -12.38 -11.93
CA SER A 91 -10.28 -12.39 -11.45
C SER A 91 -11.02 -11.08 -11.68
N LEU A 92 -10.29 -9.96 -11.77
CA LEU A 92 -10.83 -8.63 -12.06
C LEU A 92 -11.21 -8.46 -13.54
N GLY A 93 -10.83 -9.36 -14.43
CA GLY A 93 -11.10 -9.26 -15.86
C GLY A 93 -10.52 -7.97 -16.45
N LYS A 94 -11.33 -7.18 -17.14
CA LYS A 94 -10.89 -5.90 -17.77
C LYS A 94 -10.40 -4.87 -16.75
N GLU A 95 -10.93 -4.87 -15.55
CA GLU A 95 -10.44 -3.97 -14.49
C GLU A 95 -9.02 -4.34 -14.01
N GLY A 96 -8.61 -5.59 -14.20
CA GLY A 96 -7.25 -6.04 -13.94
C GLY A 96 -6.18 -5.29 -14.74
N ASP A 97 -6.51 -4.70 -15.91
CA ASP A 97 -5.59 -3.86 -16.67
C ASP A 97 -5.23 -2.56 -15.94
N ARG A 98 -6.08 -2.16 -14.99
CA ARG A 98 -5.87 -1.01 -14.11
C ARG A 98 -5.15 -1.37 -12.81
N LEU A 99 -4.80 -2.64 -12.58
CA LEU A 99 -3.99 -3.10 -11.47
C LEU A 99 -2.55 -3.31 -11.92
N GLN A 100 -1.60 -2.72 -11.18
CA GLN A 100 -0.17 -2.88 -11.40
C GLN A 100 0.50 -3.49 -10.18
N ALA A 101 1.15 -4.64 -10.32
CA ALA A 101 2.06 -5.14 -9.30
C ALA A 101 3.49 -4.67 -9.60
N VAL A 102 4.16 -4.20 -8.56
CA VAL A 102 5.55 -3.73 -8.58
C VAL A 102 6.33 -4.48 -7.52
N PHE A 103 7.27 -5.28 -7.95
CA PHE A 103 8.19 -6.02 -7.09
C PHE A 103 9.50 -5.23 -6.95
N VAL A 104 9.91 -4.89 -5.74
CA VAL A 104 11.18 -4.20 -5.47
C VAL A 104 12.14 -5.21 -4.87
N THR A 105 13.22 -5.54 -5.58
CA THR A 105 14.20 -6.46 -5.00
C THR A 105 14.96 -5.84 -3.84
N ILE A 106 15.10 -6.60 -2.76
CA ILE A 106 15.96 -6.30 -1.61
C ILE A 106 17.31 -6.99 -1.71
N ASP A 107 17.53 -7.75 -2.78
CA ASP A 107 18.77 -8.51 -3.02
C ASP A 107 19.34 -8.23 -4.44
N PRO A 108 19.72 -6.99 -4.73
CA PRO A 108 20.16 -6.60 -6.07
C PRO A 108 21.47 -7.28 -6.50
N GLU A 109 22.17 -7.93 -5.59
CA GLU A 109 23.39 -8.68 -5.90
C GLU A 109 23.08 -9.99 -6.64
N ARG A 110 22.04 -10.72 -6.24
CA ARG A 110 21.58 -11.97 -6.90
C ARG A 110 20.51 -11.69 -7.96
N ASP A 111 19.64 -10.73 -7.72
CA ASP A 111 18.51 -10.40 -8.57
C ASP A 111 18.93 -9.46 -9.72
N THR A 112 19.57 -10.03 -10.75
CA THR A 112 19.90 -9.29 -11.96
C THR A 112 18.64 -8.90 -12.74
N ALA A 113 18.75 -7.97 -13.69
CA ALA A 113 17.63 -7.61 -14.56
C ALA A 113 17.04 -8.82 -15.31
N ALA A 114 17.91 -9.72 -15.79
CA ALA A 114 17.48 -10.95 -16.48
C ALA A 114 16.73 -11.91 -15.54
N VAL A 115 17.21 -12.09 -14.30
CA VAL A 115 16.56 -12.93 -13.28
C VAL A 115 15.19 -12.35 -12.94
N LEU A 116 15.10 -11.05 -12.68
CA LEU A 116 13.82 -10.38 -12.37
C LEU A 116 12.83 -10.47 -13.53
N LYS A 117 13.30 -10.29 -14.76
CA LYS A 117 12.46 -10.42 -15.95
C LYS A 117 11.86 -11.81 -16.08
N ALA A 118 12.68 -12.85 -15.92
CA ALA A 118 12.22 -14.23 -15.95
C ALA A 118 11.25 -14.54 -14.79
N TYR A 119 11.55 -14.05 -13.59
CA TYR A 119 10.72 -14.24 -12.40
C TYR A 119 9.33 -13.61 -12.57
N MET A 120 9.25 -12.36 -13.02
CA MET A 120 7.97 -11.69 -13.25
C MET A 120 7.13 -12.36 -14.35
N ALA A 121 7.77 -12.84 -15.43
CA ALA A 121 7.09 -13.54 -16.51
C ALA A 121 6.39 -14.84 -16.05
N GLY A 122 6.83 -15.43 -14.94
CA GLY A 122 6.19 -16.60 -14.34
C GLY A 122 4.84 -16.30 -13.66
N PHE A 123 4.51 -15.04 -13.41
CA PHE A 123 3.26 -14.63 -12.77
C PHE A 123 2.34 -13.88 -13.73
N ASP A 124 2.78 -12.71 -14.21
CA ASP A 124 2.05 -11.91 -15.19
C ASP A 124 3.06 -11.03 -15.96
N PRO A 125 3.04 -11.05 -17.31
CA PRO A 125 4.02 -10.30 -18.12
C PRO A 125 3.94 -8.78 -17.97
N SER A 126 2.84 -8.24 -17.43
CA SER A 126 2.68 -6.81 -17.15
C SER A 126 3.25 -6.38 -15.79
N PHE A 127 3.66 -7.32 -14.95
CA PHE A 127 4.25 -7.00 -13.65
C PHE A 127 5.63 -6.40 -13.83
N VAL A 128 5.93 -5.42 -13.00
CA VAL A 128 7.20 -4.68 -13.04
C VAL A 128 8.06 -5.10 -11.85
N ALA A 129 9.31 -5.43 -12.11
CA ALA A 129 10.30 -5.61 -11.06
C ALA A 129 11.30 -4.46 -11.09
N LEU A 130 11.59 -3.88 -9.93
CA LEU A 130 12.49 -2.77 -9.76
C LEU A 130 13.77 -3.22 -9.03
N ARG A 131 14.90 -2.68 -9.45
CA ARG A 131 16.20 -2.90 -8.86
C ARG A 131 17.03 -1.61 -8.85
N GLY A 132 18.08 -1.62 -8.07
CA GLY A 132 19.06 -0.53 -8.02
C GLY A 132 20.36 -1.02 -7.43
N THR A 133 21.27 -0.14 -7.09
CA THR A 133 22.41 -0.45 -6.21
C THR A 133 21.89 -0.79 -4.80
N VAL A 134 22.72 -1.46 -3.99
CA VAL A 134 22.39 -1.74 -2.58
C VAL A 134 21.99 -0.44 -1.85
N ALA A 135 22.70 0.66 -2.10
CA ALA A 135 22.40 1.96 -1.48
C ALA A 135 21.02 2.51 -1.90
N GLN A 136 20.66 2.41 -3.19
CA GLN A 136 19.34 2.84 -3.69
C GLN A 136 18.21 1.99 -3.13
N VAL A 137 18.38 0.67 -3.09
CA VAL A 137 17.40 -0.25 -2.50
C VAL A 137 17.22 0.01 -1.01
N THR A 138 18.33 0.25 -0.27
CA THR A 138 18.28 0.61 1.15
C THR A 138 17.53 1.93 1.37
N ALA A 139 17.76 2.93 0.52
CA ALA A 139 17.05 4.20 0.60
C ALA A 139 15.53 4.02 0.34
N ALA A 140 15.17 3.24 -0.68
CA ALA A 140 13.77 2.92 -0.98
C ALA A 140 13.10 2.16 0.17
N ALA A 141 13.76 1.14 0.72
CA ALA A 141 13.23 0.38 1.85
C ALA A 141 13.03 1.27 3.09
N LYS A 142 13.97 2.17 3.38
CA LYS A 142 13.85 3.14 4.48
C LYS A 142 12.65 4.08 4.27
N GLU A 143 12.44 4.58 3.06
CA GLU A 143 11.31 5.43 2.69
C GLU A 143 9.98 4.71 2.88
N PHE A 144 9.93 3.41 2.62
CA PHE A 144 8.76 2.55 2.84
C PHE A 144 8.67 1.95 4.25
N LYS A 145 9.62 2.27 5.15
CA LYS A 145 9.72 1.66 6.48
C LYS A 145 9.80 0.12 6.43
N VAL A 146 10.40 -0.42 5.38
CA VAL A 146 10.64 -1.84 5.19
C VAL A 146 12.00 -2.18 5.80
N PHE A 147 12.00 -3.14 6.72
CA PHE A 147 13.23 -3.76 7.23
C PHE A 147 13.67 -4.87 6.28
N PHE A 148 14.95 -5.02 6.06
CA PHE A 148 15.55 -6.22 5.48
C PHE A 148 16.98 -6.43 5.98
N ALA A 149 17.41 -7.69 6.04
CA ALA A 149 18.77 -8.08 6.42
C ALA A 149 19.14 -9.44 5.82
N LYS A 150 20.44 -9.65 5.53
CA LYS A 150 20.95 -10.99 5.23
C LYS A 150 20.93 -11.85 6.49
N ALA A 151 20.45 -13.08 6.36
CA ALA A 151 20.49 -14.11 7.37
C ALA A 151 21.21 -15.36 6.83
N PRO A 152 21.86 -16.19 7.68
CA PRO A 152 22.47 -17.44 7.25
C PRO A 152 21.48 -18.33 6.49
N GLY A 153 21.92 -18.91 5.40
CA GLY A 153 21.13 -19.89 4.64
C GLY A 153 21.30 -21.31 5.19
N ALA A 154 20.67 -22.28 4.52
CA ALA A 154 20.68 -23.68 4.94
C ALA A 154 22.01 -24.39 4.69
N SER A 155 22.89 -23.88 3.82
CA SER A 155 24.21 -24.44 3.51
C SER A 155 25.31 -23.41 3.72
N ASP A 156 26.54 -23.88 3.98
CA ASP A 156 27.70 -23.03 4.17
C ASP A 156 27.89 -22.04 2.99
N GLY A 157 28.06 -20.77 3.33
CA GLY A 157 28.24 -19.70 2.36
C GLY A 157 26.96 -19.24 1.66
N SER A 158 25.80 -19.90 1.89
CA SER A 158 24.50 -19.43 1.40
C SER A 158 23.88 -18.42 2.38
N TYR A 159 22.96 -17.59 1.86
CA TYR A 159 22.19 -16.67 2.69
C TYR A 159 20.74 -16.56 2.22
N THR A 160 19.87 -16.25 3.13
CA THR A 160 18.49 -15.82 2.90
C THR A 160 18.34 -14.35 3.28
N MET A 161 17.17 -13.76 3.03
CA MET A 161 16.88 -12.39 3.41
C MET A 161 15.68 -12.37 4.35
N ASP A 162 15.88 -11.86 5.56
CA ASP A 162 14.77 -11.48 6.42
C ASP A 162 14.23 -10.13 5.99
N HIS A 163 12.93 -10.00 5.89
CA HIS A 163 12.32 -8.72 5.51
C HIS A 163 10.89 -8.55 6.02
N THR A 164 10.42 -7.32 6.02
CA THR A 164 9.02 -7.02 6.29
C THR A 164 8.14 -7.65 5.21
N ALA A 165 7.28 -8.59 5.61
CA ALA A 165 6.35 -9.27 4.72
C ALA A 165 5.03 -8.50 4.65
N GLY A 166 4.92 -7.59 3.68
CA GLY A 166 3.72 -6.81 3.45
C GLY A 166 3.80 -5.98 2.18
N SER A 167 2.63 -5.60 1.66
CA SER A 167 2.49 -4.84 0.44
C SER A 167 1.89 -3.47 0.71
N PHE A 168 2.32 -2.46 -0.04
CA PHE A 168 1.77 -1.11 -0.02
C PHE A 168 0.87 -0.92 -1.23
N VAL A 169 -0.36 -0.46 -0.99
CA VAL A 169 -1.32 -0.22 -2.07
C VAL A 169 -1.51 1.27 -2.27
N PHE A 170 -1.38 1.69 -3.53
CA PHE A 170 -1.57 3.06 -3.98
C PHE A 170 -2.82 3.16 -4.84
N ASP A 171 -3.55 4.27 -4.70
CA ASP A 171 -4.65 4.58 -5.60
C ASP A 171 -4.15 5.08 -6.97
N ALA A 172 -5.06 5.25 -7.92
CA ALA A 172 -4.72 5.71 -9.27
C ALA A 172 -4.14 7.14 -9.31
N GLN A 173 -4.28 7.91 -8.25
CA GLN A 173 -3.64 9.22 -8.10
C GLN A 173 -2.19 9.10 -7.59
N GLY A 174 -1.74 7.89 -7.27
CA GLY A 174 -0.40 7.62 -6.72
C GLY A 174 -0.28 7.93 -5.23
N ARG A 175 -1.38 7.99 -4.49
CA ARG A 175 -1.38 8.20 -3.04
C ARG A 175 -1.37 6.84 -2.34
N VAL A 176 -0.51 6.69 -1.33
CA VAL A 176 -0.53 5.47 -0.50
C VAL A 176 -1.84 5.39 0.28
N ARG A 177 -2.44 4.21 0.27
CA ARG A 177 -3.74 3.97 0.89
C ARG A 177 -3.71 2.84 1.90
N LEU A 178 -3.13 1.70 1.56
CA LEU A 178 -3.21 0.51 2.41
C LEU A 178 -1.85 -0.13 2.63
N PHE A 179 -1.68 -0.74 3.80
CA PHE A 179 -0.66 -1.72 4.07
C PHE A 179 -1.32 -3.10 4.28
N VAL A 180 -0.98 -4.03 3.41
CA VAL A 180 -1.52 -5.40 3.39
C VAL A 180 -0.48 -6.33 3.98
N ARG A 181 -0.78 -6.97 5.10
CA ARG A 181 0.11 -7.96 5.71
C ARG A 181 0.09 -9.26 4.91
N TYR A 182 1.20 -9.97 4.88
CA TYR A 182 1.24 -11.33 4.33
C TYR A 182 0.18 -12.22 5.00
N GLY A 183 -0.48 -13.06 4.23
CA GLY A 183 -1.54 -13.94 4.72
C GLY A 183 -2.91 -13.28 4.90
N ALA A 184 -3.09 -12.04 4.43
CA ALA A 184 -4.41 -11.40 4.44
C ALA A 184 -5.44 -12.14 3.59
N GLY A 185 -5.00 -12.92 2.59
CA GLY A 185 -5.83 -13.71 1.70
C GLY A 185 -6.30 -12.95 0.46
N ILE A 186 -6.63 -13.73 -0.57
CA ILE A 186 -7.02 -13.20 -1.89
C ILE A 186 -8.33 -12.42 -1.83
N GLU A 187 -9.36 -12.96 -1.17
CA GLU A 187 -10.70 -12.35 -1.15
C GLU A 187 -10.73 -10.98 -0.45
N PRO A 188 -10.15 -10.80 0.77
CA PRO A 188 -10.07 -9.50 1.41
C PRO A 188 -9.33 -8.47 0.58
N LEU A 189 -8.17 -8.85 0.03
CA LEU A 189 -7.37 -7.95 -0.81
C LEU A 189 -8.11 -7.60 -2.11
N THR A 190 -8.79 -8.56 -2.74
CA THR A 190 -9.61 -8.29 -3.95
C THR A 190 -10.71 -7.27 -3.66
N ALA A 191 -11.39 -7.38 -2.51
CA ALA A 191 -12.43 -6.43 -2.13
C ALA A 191 -11.88 -5.00 -1.96
N ASP A 192 -10.75 -4.86 -1.29
CA ASP A 192 -10.09 -3.57 -1.08
C ASP A 192 -9.61 -2.96 -2.42
N LEU A 193 -9.00 -3.76 -3.28
CA LEU A 193 -8.56 -3.31 -4.61
C LEU A 193 -9.74 -2.88 -5.49
N LYS A 194 -10.87 -3.60 -5.48
CA LYS A 194 -12.09 -3.18 -6.18
C LYS A 194 -12.61 -1.83 -5.67
N THR A 195 -12.57 -1.60 -4.37
CA THR A 195 -12.94 -0.31 -3.78
C THR A 195 -12.07 0.82 -4.30
N LEU A 196 -10.75 0.61 -4.39
CA LEU A 196 -9.82 1.60 -4.93
C LEU A 196 -9.97 1.79 -6.45
N LEU A 197 -10.25 0.74 -7.21
CA LEU A 197 -10.51 0.81 -8.66
C LEU A 197 -11.81 1.55 -8.96
N GLY A 198 -12.85 1.40 -8.15
CA GLY A 198 -14.12 2.10 -8.29
C GLY A 198 -14.09 3.57 -7.87
N SER A 199 -13.09 4.00 -7.07
CA SER A 199 -12.89 5.38 -6.62
C SER A 199 -11.92 6.19 -7.50
N SER A 200 -11.54 5.65 -8.65
CA SER A 200 -10.53 6.21 -9.57
C SER A 200 -11.16 6.95 -10.74
#